data_854cc10d525d5fb97e08bd68db094d04
#
_entry.id   854cc10d525d5fb97e08bd68db094d04
#
_cell.length_a   1.000
_cell.length_b   1.000
_cell.length_c   1.000
_cell.angle_alpha   90.00
_cell.angle_beta   90.00
_cell.angle_gamma   90.00
#
_symmetry.space_group_name_H-M   'P 1'
#
loop_
_entity.id
_entity.type
_entity.pdbx_description
1 polymer ?
#
loop_
_entity_poly.entity_id
_entity_poly.type
_entity_poly.pdbx_seq_one_letter_code
_entity_poly.pdbx_strand_id
1 'polypeptide(L)'
;MIQHEEIATPIGLTARLLDVAEVFAGVGVSREETVVRPGERLPVIGVRDLQDGAVAPREALDTVGFSSLSKAMTYAVQADDVLVTGRGTLLKFGLVGDETAGAIASANIIVVRPGTDVTGGALFAILSSDVFRPKIEVLRRGATTLLSLSPKDLAKLEINLPPLNEQQRIAALVKDAQIAYRTALEAAEIRRSLARRLIDARLFGDNQNH
;
A
#
# COMPACT_ATOMS: atom_id res chain seq x y z
N MET A 1 5.13 -23.66 29.90
CA MET A 1 3.78 -23.17 30.20
C MET A 1 3.82 -21.65 30.07
N ILE A 2 3.50 -21.16 28.86
CA ILE A 2 3.51 -19.72 28.55
C ILE A 2 2.18 -19.19 29.09
N GLN A 3 2.22 -18.37 30.13
CA GLN A 3 1.04 -17.67 30.61
C GLN A 3 0.59 -16.71 29.50
N HIS A 4 -0.61 -16.93 28.97
CA HIS A 4 -1.30 -15.93 28.18
C HIS A 4 -1.69 -14.81 29.15
N GLU A 5 -0.86 -13.78 29.21
CA GLU A 5 -1.24 -12.52 29.81
C GLU A 5 -2.41 -11.98 28.99
N GLU A 6 -3.56 -11.89 29.62
CA GLU A 6 -4.78 -11.34 29.06
C GLU A 6 -4.51 -9.85 28.83
N ILE A 7 -4.07 -9.51 27.60
CA ILE A 7 -3.85 -8.12 27.19
C ILE A 7 -5.24 -7.48 27.21
N ALA A 8 -5.52 -6.71 28.24
CA ALA A 8 -6.75 -5.95 28.37
C ALA A 8 -6.93 -5.11 27.10
N THR A 9 -8.00 -5.38 26.35
CA THR A 9 -8.33 -4.65 25.13
C THR A 9 -8.50 -3.18 25.50
N PRO A 10 -7.68 -2.24 24.96
CA PRO A 10 -7.87 -0.84 25.26
C PRO A 10 -9.28 -0.44 24.82
N ILE A 11 -10.01 0.27 25.69
CA ILE A 11 -11.34 0.78 25.40
C ILE A 11 -11.18 1.78 24.25
N GLY A 12 -11.46 1.32 23.02
CA GLY A 12 -11.34 2.10 21.80
C GLY A 12 -12.69 2.72 21.41
N LEU A 13 -12.64 3.70 20.54
CA LEU A 13 -13.82 4.28 19.90
C LEU A 13 -14.25 3.39 18.74
N THR A 14 -15.48 2.89 18.75
CA THR A 14 -16.09 2.27 17.57
C THR A 14 -16.62 3.38 16.66
N ALA A 15 -16.14 3.42 15.44
CA ALA A 15 -16.55 4.40 14.42
C ALA A 15 -16.62 3.73 13.05
N ARG A 16 -17.41 4.30 12.14
CA ARG A 16 -17.35 3.90 10.73
C ARG A 16 -16.11 4.51 10.11
N LEU A 17 -15.52 3.81 9.15
CA LEU A 17 -14.31 4.29 8.49
C LEU A 17 -14.50 5.68 7.87
N LEU A 18 -15.67 5.97 7.29
CA LEU A 18 -16.00 7.30 6.72
C LEU A 18 -16.07 8.44 7.76
N ASP A 19 -16.23 8.13 9.04
CA ASP A 19 -16.32 9.15 10.10
C ASP A 19 -14.90 9.58 10.55
N VAL A 20 -13.87 8.81 10.19
CA VAL A 20 -12.48 9.01 10.65
C VAL A 20 -11.45 9.07 9.51
N ALA A 21 -11.87 8.78 8.28
CA ALA A 21 -11.01 8.81 7.10
C ALA A 21 -11.80 9.18 5.84
N GLU A 22 -11.14 9.83 4.89
CA GLU A 22 -11.66 9.99 3.54
C GLU A 22 -11.38 8.71 2.73
N VAL A 23 -12.41 8.18 2.03
CA VAL A 23 -12.28 6.94 1.24
C VAL A 23 -12.70 7.19 -0.19
N PHE A 24 -11.77 7.10 -1.13
CA PHE A 24 -12.03 7.39 -2.54
C PHE A 24 -11.27 6.42 -3.47
N ALA A 25 -11.75 6.27 -4.70
CA ALA A 25 -11.03 5.54 -5.74
C ALA A 25 -10.03 6.45 -6.43
N GLY A 26 -8.92 5.88 -6.87
CA GLY A 26 -7.98 6.58 -7.73
C GLY A 26 -8.55 6.89 -9.13
N VAL A 27 -7.74 7.54 -9.96
CA VAL A 27 -8.15 8.01 -11.29
C VAL A 27 -8.03 6.92 -12.35
N GLY A 28 -9.02 6.85 -13.26
CA GLY A 28 -8.94 6.06 -14.47
C GLY A 28 -7.93 6.67 -15.43
N VAL A 29 -7.00 5.86 -15.91
CA VAL A 29 -6.04 6.24 -16.94
C VAL A 29 -6.52 5.67 -18.27
N SER A 30 -6.87 6.51 -19.24
CA SER A 30 -7.23 6.06 -20.57
C SER A 30 -5.97 5.74 -21.39
N ARG A 31 -6.07 4.75 -22.28
CA ARG A 31 -4.96 4.45 -23.21
C ARG A 31 -4.67 5.60 -24.18
N GLU A 32 -5.63 6.47 -24.44
CA GLU A 32 -5.50 7.63 -25.33
C GLU A 32 -4.67 8.76 -24.68
N GLU A 33 -4.61 8.79 -23.36
CA GLU A 33 -3.80 9.75 -22.61
C GLU A 33 -2.29 9.40 -22.61
N THR A 34 -1.89 8.29 -23.23
CA THR A 34 -0.47 7.90 -23.35
C THR A 34 0.32 8.73 -24.36
N VAL A 35 -0.35 9.54 -25.19
CA VAL A 35 0.28 10.40 -26.23
C VAL A 35 0.31 11.85 -25.74
N VAL A 36 0.89 12.08 -24.56
CA VAL A 36 1.00 13.41 -23.96
C VAL A 36 2.44 13.91 -24.03
N ARG A 37 2.59 15.24 -24.06
CA ARG A 37 3.87 15.93 -24.19
C ARG A 37 4.88 15.51 -23.13
N PRO A 38 6.18 15.49 -23.43
CA PRO A 38 7.21 15.32 -22.41
C PRO A 38 7.01 16.36 -21.29
N GLY A 39 6.93 15.93 -20.02
CA GLY A 39 6.69 16.77 -18.85
C GLY A 39 5.28 16.69 -18.25
N GLU A 40 4.30 16.13 -18.95
CA GLU A 40 2.93 15.91 -18.45
C GLU A 40 2.70 14.47 -17.97
N ARG A 41 3.77 13.78 -17.59
CA ARG A 41 3.70 12.41 -17.08
C ARG A 41 3.89 12.38 -15.57
N LEU A 42 3.02 11.63 -14.89
CA LEU A 42 3.06 11.45 -13.44
C LEU A 42 3.27 9.97 -13.10
N PRO A 43 3.96 9.64 -12.01
CA PRO A 43 4.07 8.28 -11.51
C PRO A 43 2.70 7.79 -11.04
N VAL A 44 2.33 6.55 -11.43
CA VAL A 44 1.01 5.96 -11.14
C VAL A 44 1.17 4.65 -10.38
N ILE A 45 0.45 4.55 -9.27
CA ILE A 45 0.39 3.36 -8.42
C ILE A 45 -0.69 2.41 -8.95
N GLY A 46 -0.29 1.20 -9.33
CA GLY A 46 -1.19 0.09 -9.65
C GLY A 46 -1.19 -0.99 -8.57
N VAL A 47 -2.00 -2.01 -8.74
CA VAL A 47 -2.10 -3.14 -7.78
C VAL A 47 -0.78 -3.91 -7.64
N ARG A 48 0.06 -3.95 -8.67
CA ARG A 48 1.37 -4.64 -8.63
C ARG A 48 2.37 -3.94 -7.70
N ASP A 49 2.20 -2.62 -7.52
CA ASP A 49 3.12 -1.78 -6.76
C ASP A 49 2.83 -1.83 -5.24
N LEU A 50 1.75 -2.54 -4.83
CA LEU A 50 1.46 -2.89 -3.46
C LEU A 50 2.06 -4.27 -3.16
N GLN A 51 3.10 -4.31 -2.32
CA GLN A 51 3.79 -5.56 -1.95
C GLN A 51 4.12 -5.52 -0.46
N ASP A 52 3.80 -6.61 0.23
CA ASP A 52 4.17 -6.85 1.64
C ASP A 52 3.83 -5.69 2.60
N GLY A 53 2.68 -5.05 2.36
CA GLY A 53 2.21 -3.93 3.17
C GLY A 53 2.82 -2.58 2.84
N ALA A 54 3.76 -2.51 1.91
CA ALA A 54 4.38 -1.28 1.43
C ALA A 54 3.91 -0.92 0.01
N VAL A 55 4.16 0.32 -0.39
CA VAL A 55 3.98 0.82 -1.75
C VAL A 55 5.35 1.06 -2.36
N ALA A 56 5.52 0.73 -3.64
CA ALA A 56 6.76 0.96 -4.35
C ALA A 56 7.16 2.45 -4.32
N PRO A 57 8.46 2.77 -4.21
CA PRO A 57 8.92 4.15 -4.22
C PRO A 57 8.62 4.80 -5.58
N ARG A 58 8.46 6.11 -5.58
CA ARG A 58 8.01 6.89 -6.73
C ARG A 58 8.85 6.69 -7.98
N GLU A 59 10.15 6.50 -7.83
CA GLU A 59 11.11 6.29 -8.92
C GLU A 59 10.94 4.92 -9.61
N ALA A 60 10.34 3.96 -8.92
CA ALA A 60 10.08 2.61 -9.44
C ALA A 60 8.71 2.49 -10.13
N LEU A 61 7.84 3.52 -10.02
CA LEU A 61 6.52 3.50 -10.61
C LEU A 61 6.54 3.78 -12.12
N ASP A 62 5.61 3.18 -12.85
CA ASP A 62 5.36 3.58 -14.22
C ASP A 62 4.83 5.01 -14.27
N THR A 63 5.27 5.76 -15.28
CA THR A 63 4.75 7.11 -15.52
C THR A 63 3.69 7.08 -16.63
N VAL A 64 2.62 7.83 -16.43
CA VAL A 64 1.51 7.95 -17.36
C VAL A 64 1.24 9.42 -17.67
N GLY A 65 0.89 9.74 -18.93
CA GLY A 65 0.45 11.08 -19.33
C GLY A 65 -0.99 11.33 -18.90
N PHE A 66 -1.27 12.58 -18.52
CA PHE A 66 -2.61 13.04 -18.17
C PHE A 66 -2.99 14.28 -18.99
N SER A 67 -4.23 14.30 -19.48
CA SER A 67 -4.79 15.45 -20.21
C SER A 67 -4.92 16.71 -19.34
N SER A 68 -5.02 16.53 -18.02
CA SER A 68 -5.07 17.60 -17.02
C SER A 68 -4.30 17.20 -15.77
N LEU A 69 -3.11 17.79 -15.59
CA LEU A 69 -2.27 17.56 -14.42
C LEU A 69 -2.97 18.01 -13.13
N SER A 70 -3.64 19.16 -13.14
CA SER A 70 -4.33 19.67 -11.95
C SER A 70 -5.42 18.70 -11.47
N LYS A 71 -6.19 18.13 -12.42
CA LYS A 71 -7.19 17.12 -12.09
C LYS A 71 -6.56 15.82 -11.62
N ALA A 72 -5.47 15.36 -12.23
CA ALA A 72 -4.76 14.16 -11.80
C ALA A 72 -4.21 14.31 -10.38
N MET A 73 -3.65 15.47 -10.06
CA MET A 73 -3.08 15.76 -8.73
C MET A 73 -4.10 15.73 -7.58
N THR A 74 -5.41 15.83 -7.86
CA THR A 74 -6.43 15.62 -6.81
C THR A 74 -6.47 14.17 -6.31
N TYR A 75 -5.90 13.24 -7.07
CA TYR A 75 -5.76 11.81 -6.71
C TYR A 75 -4.35 11.45 -6.24
N ALA A 76 -3.50 12.46 -6.01
CA ALA A 76 -2.17 12.23 -5.46
C ALA A 76 -2.25 11.69 -4.04
N VAL A 77 -1.51 10.63 -3.79
CA VAL A 77 -1.42 10.05 -2.45
C VAL A 77 -0.52 10.89 -1.57
N GLN A 78 -0.80 10.87 -0.28
CA GLN A 78 -0.03 11.52 0.77
C GLN A 78 0.66 10.46 1.63
N ALA A 79 1.73 10.84 2.32
CA ALA A 79 2.29 9.98 3.37
C ALA A 79 1.19 9.62 4.37
N ASP A 80 1.24 8.42 4.90
CA ASP A 80 0.23 7.82 5.79
C ASP A 80 -1.12 7.46 5.14
N ASP A 81 -1.36 7.72 3.84
CA ASP A 81 -2.51 7.12 3.15
C ASP A 81 -2.40 5.59 3.16
N VAL A 82 -3.53 4.92 3.39
CA VAL A 82 -3.62 3.46 3.27
C VAL A 82 -4.24 3.11 1.92
N LEU A 83 -3.54 2.32 1.12
CA LEU A 83 -4.01 1.87 -0.17
C LEU A 83 -4.59 0.47 -0.07
N VAL A 84 -5.73 0.25 -0.71
CA VAL A 84 -6.44 -1.03 -0.75
C VAL A 84 -6.74 -1.38 -2.21
N THR A 85 -6.59 -2.65 -2.59
CA THR A 85 -6.98 -3.10 -3.93
C THR A 85 -8.49 -2.90 -4.13
N GLY A 86 -8.85 -1.97 -5.01
CA GLY A 86 -10.23 -1.72 -5.41
C GLY A 86 -10.72 -2.73 -6.45
N ARG A 87 -9.84 -3.13 -7.39
CA ARG A 87 -10.15 -4.11 -8.43
C ARG A 87 -8.95 -5.01 -8.70
N GLY A 88 -9.15 -6.32 -8.66
CA GLY A 88 -8.10 -7.30 -8.89
C GLY A 88 -8.44 -8.66 -8.28
N THR A 89 -7.58 -9.66 -8.53
CA THR A 89 -7.74 -11.02 -8.00
C THR A 89 -7.45 -11.06 -6.50
N LEU A 90 -6.38 -10.40 -6.06
CA LEU A 90 -5.92 -10.42 -4.67
C LEU A 90 -6.28 -9.12 -3.95
N LEU A 91 -6.70 -9.24 -2.70
CA LEU A 91 -6.81 -8.11 -1.78
C LEU A 91 -5.42 -7.81 -1.22
N LYS A 92 -4.90 -6.64 -1.57
CA LYS A 92 -3.63 -6.13 -1.08
C LYS A 92 -3.84 -4.81 -0.35
N PHE A 93 -2.94 -4.54 0.58
CA PHE A 93 -2.86 -3.29 1.32
C PHE A 93 -1.46 -2.71 1.18
N GLY A 94 -1.33 -1.39 1.27
CA GLY A 94 -0.06 -0.69 1.31
C GLY A 94 -0.17 0.57 2.12
N LEU A 95 0.81 0.84 2.97
CA LEU A 95 0.97 2.13 3.65
C LEU A 95 1.89 3.00 2.82
N VAL A 96 1.44 4.22 2.51
CA VAL A 96 2.22 5.17 1.71
C VAL A 96 3.31 5.81 2.57
N GLY A 97 4.55 5.64 2.16
CA GLY A 97 5.70 6.32 2.75
C GLY A 97 6.00 7.66 2.06
N ASP A 98 6.90 8.43 2.65
CA ASP A 98 7.36 9.71 2.10
C ASP A 98 7.91 9.56 0.67
N GLU A 99 8.59 8.44 0.40
CA GLU A 99 9.19 8.11 -0.89
C GLU A 99 8.17 7.90 -2.02
N THR A 100 6.90 7.67 -1.68
CA THR A 100 5.81 7.44 -2.67
C THR A 100 4.85 8.62 -2.75
N ALA A 101 4.85 9.49 -1.74
CA ALA A 101 3.94 10.64 -1.68
C ALA A 101 4.01 11.50 -2.96
N GLY A 102 2.84 11.97 -3.42
CA GLY A 102 2.68 12.72 -4.68
C GLY A 102 2.53 11.84 -5.93
N ALA A 103 2.63 10.52 -5.84
CA ALA A 103 2.24 9.62 -6.93
C ALA A 103 0.71 9.54 -7.06
N ILE A 104 0.20 9.16 -8.22
CA ILE A 104 -1.23 9.13 -8.52
C ILE A 104 -1.77 7.71 -8.31
N ALA A 105 -2.81 7.55 -7.51
CA ALA A 105 -3.50 6.27 -7.37
C ALA A 105 -4.32 5.96 -8.64
N SER A 106 -4.15 4.75 -9.21
CA SER A 106 -4.97 4.30 -10.35
C SER A 106 -6.39 3.90 -9.90
N ALA A 107 -7.34 3.83 -10.83
CA ALA A 107 -8.73 3.44 -10.57
C ALA A 107 -8.91 2.04 -9.94
N ASN A 108 -7.87 1.21 -9.96
CA ASN A 108 -7.90 -0.11 -9.33
C ASN A 108 -7.47 -0.07 -7.85
N ILE A 109 -7.13 1.12 -7.34
CA ILE A 109 -6.73 1.37 -5.96
C ILE A 109 -7.79 2.23 -5.28
N ILE A 110 -8.13 1.88 -4.05
CA ILE A 110 -8.88 2.72 -3.12
C ILE A 110 -7.88 3.34 -2.17
N VAL A 111 -7.98 4.65 -2.00
CA VAL A 111 -7.21 5.43 -1.03
C VAL A 111 -8.07 5.61 0.22
N VAL A 112 -7.52 5.29 1.37
CA VAL A 112 -8.08 5.58 2.69
C VAL A 112 -7.14 6.59 3.34
N ARG A 113 -7.55 7.86 3.33
CA ARG A 113 -6.78 8.97 3.89
C ARG A 113 -7.21 9.23 5.32
N PRO A 114 -6.34 9.06 6.31
CA PRO A 114 -6.68 9.28 7.71
C PRO A 114 -7.07 10.73 7.97
N GLY A 115 -8.07 10.92 8.84
CA GLY A 115 -8.39 12.23 9.41
C GLY A 115 -7.40 12.65 10.51
N THR A 116 -7.65 13.77 11.15
CA THR A 116 -6.74 14.39 12.14
C THR A 116 -6.48 13.56 13.39
N ASP A 117 -7.48 12.74 13.78
CA ASP A 117 -7.45 11.97 15.04
C ASP A 117 -7.08 10.50 14.86
N VAL A 118 -6.61 10.15 13.65
CA VAL A 118 -6.29 8.77 13.27
C VAL A 118 -4.94 8.73 12.55
N THR A 119 -4.09 7.76 12.92
CA THR A 119 -2.81 7.54 12.25
C THR A 119 -2.97 6.53 11.10
N GLY A 120 -2.29 6.79 9.97
CA GLY A 120 -2.29 5.86 8.83
C GLY A 120 -1.78 4.48 9.18
N GLY A 121 -0.73 4.41 10.00
CA GLY A 121 -0.18 3.13 10.47
C GLY A 121 -1.18 2.30 11.29
N ALA A 122 -2.01 2.94 12.15
CA ALA A 122 -3.05 2.23 12.89
C ALA A 122 -4.18 1.76 11.97
N LEU A 123 -4.63 2.60 11.01
CA LEU A 123 -5.61 2.19 10.00
C LEU A 123 -5.09 1.03 9.16
N PHE A 124 -3.84 1.11 8.72
CA PHE A 124 -3.20 0.02 7.98
C PHE A 124 -3.20 -1.29 8.79
N ALA A 125 -2.77 -1.24 10.06
CA ALA A 125 -2.75 -2.40 10.94
C ALA A 125 -4.16 -3.01 11.12
N ILE A 126 -5.18 -2.18 11.32
CA ILE A 126 -6.58 -2.62 11.45
C ILE A 126 -7.05 -3.27 10.15
N LEU A 127 -6.99 -2.55 9.02
CA LEU A 127 -7.57 -3.00 7.76
C LEU A 127 -6.85 -4.23 7.17
N SER A 128 -5.54 -4.35 7.37
CA SER A 128 -4.74 -5.49 6.90
C SER A 128 -4.74 -6.69 7.85
N SER A 129 -5.31 -6.56 9.05
CA SER A 129 -5.34 -7.62 10.07
C SER A 129 -6.13 -8.86 9.62
N ASP A 130 -5.81 -10.01 10.20
CA ASP A 130 -6.53 -11.27 9.96
C ASP A 130 -8.01 -11.19 10.40
N VAL A 131 -8.36 -10.25 11.27
CA VAL A 131 -9.75 -10.00 11.71
C VAL A 131 -10.54 -9.20 10.67
N PHE A 132 -9.92 -8.20 10.04
CA PHE A 132 -10.60 -7.30 9.10
C PHE A 132 -10.52 -7.77 7.65
N ARG A 133 -9.43 -8.40 7.25
CA ARG A 133 -9.28 -8.92 5.88
C ARG A 133 -10.49 -9.76 5.42
N PRO A 134 -11.02 -10.75 6.18
CA PRO A 134 -12.22 -11.49 5.78
C PRO A 134 -13.45 -10.62 5.62
N LYS A 135 -13.64 -9.59 6.47
CA LYS A 135 -14.77 -8.66 6.36
C LYS A 135 -14.72 -7.87 5.05
N ILE A 136 -13.53 -7.44 4.63
CA ILE A 136 -13.31 -6.71 3.38
C ILE A 136 -13.49 -7.67 2.19
N GLU A 137 -12.99 -8.91 2.27
CA GLU A 137 -13.18 -9.90 1.20
C GLU A 137 -14.66 -10.18 0.91
N VAL A 138 -15.52 -10.22 1.92
CA VAL A 138 -16.98 -10.40 1.75
C VAL A 138 -17.62 -9.23 0.99
N LEU A 139 -17.07 -8.02 1.08
CA LEU A 139 -17.55 -6.85 0.35
C LEU A 139 -17.16 -6.85 -1.13
N ARG A 140 -16.17 -7.65 -1.51
CA ARG A 140 -15.70 -7.74 -2.89
C ARG A 140 -16.68 -8.53 -3.75
N ARG A 141 -17.07 -7.99 -4.88
CA ARG A 141 -18.08 -8.57 -5.80
C ARG A 141 -17.50 -8.72 -7.19
N GLY A 142 -17.99 -9.72 -7.93
CA GLY A 142 -17.58 -9.96 -9.32
C GLY A 142 -17.31 -11.44 -9.60
N ALA A 143 -16.78 -11.72 -10.77
CA ALA A 143 -16.33 -13.07 -11.14
C ALA A 143 -15.04 -13.42 -10.35
N THR A 144 -14.78 -14.70 -10.15
CA THR A 144 -13.64 -15.21 -9.38
C THR A 144 -12.29 -14.66 -9.82
N THR A 145 -12.16 -14.25 -11.08
CA THR A 145 -10.92 -13.73 -11.67
C THR A 145 -10.79 -12.21 -11.58
N LEU A 146 -11.87 -11.48 -11.30
CA LEU A 146 -11.84 -10.02 -11.20
C LEU A 146 -12.86 -9.53 -10.17
N LEU A 147 -12.44 -9.47 -8.93
CA LEU A 147 -13.24 -8.96 -7.83
C LEU A 147 -13.10 -7.43 -7.72
N SER A 148 -14.18 -6.76 -7.37
CA SER A 148 -14.24 -5.30 -7.20
C SER A 148 -14.79 -4.95 -5.82
N LEU A 149 -14.08 -4.07 -5.14
CA LEU A 149 -14.47 -3.44 -3.87
C LEU A 149 -14.92 -2.01 -4.15
N SER A 150 -16.07 -1.63 -3.61
CA SER A 150 -16.56 -0.26 -3.72
C SER A 150 -15.98 0.61 -2.60
N PRO A 151 -15.47 1.83 -2.87
CA PRO A 151 -15.08 2.78 -1.82
C PRO A 151 -16.22 3.05 -0.82
N LYS A 152 -17.46 3.11 -1.31
CA LYS A 152 -18.65 3.34 -0.47
C LYS A 152 -18.93 2.19 0.50
N ASP A 153 -18.67 0.95 0.09
CA ASP A 153 -18.88 -0.21 0.95
C ASP A 153 -17.74 -0.33 1.97
N LEU A 154 -16.49 -0.08 1.56
CA LEU A 154 -15.35 -0.01 2.47
C LEU A 154 -15.54 1.09 3.53
N ALA A 155 -16.00 2.26 3.13
CA ALA A 155 -16.22 3.43 4.00
C ALA A 155 -17.26 3.18 5.12
N LYS A 156 -18.18 2.22 4.94
CA LYS A 156 -19.20 1.88 5.93
C LYS A 156 -18.73 0.88 6.98
N LEU A 157 -17.56 0.29 6.83
CA LEU A 157 -17.04 -0.66 7.80
C LEU A 157 -16.88 0.02 9.17
N GLU A 158 -17.38 -0.65 10.19
CA GLU A 158 -17.14 -0.28 11.59
C GLU A 158 -15.76 -0.80 12.01
N ILE A 159 -14.94 0.10 12.55
CA ILE A 159 -13.62 -0.19 13.08
C ILE A 159 -13.54 0.22 14.55
N ASN A 160 -12.72 -0.48 15.32
CA ASN A 160 -12.37 -0.09 16.67
C ASN A 160 -11.03 0.62 16.66
N LEU A 161 -11.03 1.92 16.97
CA LEU A 161 -9.83 2.73 17.07
C LEU A 161 -9.36 2.77 18.52
N PRO A 162 -8.14 2.35 18.82
CA PRO A 162 -7.56 2.55 20.13
C PRO A 162 -7.31 4.04 20.39
N PRO A 163 -7.07 4.47 21.65
CA PRO A 163 -6.67 5.83 21.95
C PRO A 163 -5.47 6.28 21.13
N LEU A 164 -5.35 7.58 20.86
CA LEU A 164 -4.34 8.13 19.95
C LEU A 164 -2.90 7.75 20.31
N ASN A 165 -2.58 7.72 21.62
CA ASN A 165 -1.27 7.28 22.10
C ASN A 165 -0.96 5.81 21.71
N GLU A 166 -1.96 4.95 21.72
CA GLU A 166 -1.81 3.55 21.30
C GLU A 166 -1.73 3.44 19.77
N GLN A 167 -2.51 4.25 19.05
CA GLN A 167 -2.39 4.33 17.59
C GLN A 167 -0.98 4.72 17.16
N GLN A 168 -0.35 5.68 17.85
CA GLN A 168 1.02 6.11 17.58
C GLN A 168 2.03 4.97 17.82
N ARG A 169 1.85 4.18 18.90
CA ARG A 169 2.67 2.99 19.15
C ARG A 169 2.52 1.94 18.07
N ILE A 170 1.27 1.66 17.65
CA ILE A 170 0.99 0.73 16.56
C ILE A 170 1.62 1.22 15.26
N ALA A 171 1.49 2.51 14.93
CA ALA A 171 2.09 3.10 13.74
C ALA A 171 3.62 2.97 13.73
N ALA A 172 4.27 3.20 14.88
CA ALA A 172 5.71 3.00 15.03
C ALA A 172 6.10 1.53 14.79
N LEU A 173 5.39 0.58 15.40
CA LEU A 173 5.64 -0.86 15.20
C LEU A 173 5.46 -1.28 13.73
N VAL A 174 4.42 -0.78 13.04
CA VAL A 174 4.21 -1.04 11.61
C VAL A 174 5.39 -0.54 10.80
N LYS A 175 5.83 0.69 11.04
CA LYS A 175 6.97 1.30 10.35
C LYS A 175 8.26 0.52 10.58
N ASP A 176 8.56 0.18 11.83
CA ASP A 176 9.76 -0.58 12.19
C ASP A 176 9.76 -1.97 11.56
N ALA A 177 8.60 -2.66 11.59
CA ALA A 177 8.45 -3.97 10.95
C ALA A 177 8.65 -3.90 9.43
N GLN A 178 8.12 -2.88 8.76
CA GLN A 178 8.29 -2.69 7.32
C GLN A 178 9.76 -2.37 6.95
N ILE A 179 10.43 -1.53 7.75
CA ILE A 179 11.86 -1.23 7.55
C ILE A 179 12.70 -2.49 7.72
N ALA A 180 12.49 -3.24 8.80
CA ALA A 180 13.23 -4.48 9.08
C ALA A 180 13.02 -5.51 7.95
N TYR A 181 11.78 -5.68 7.49
CA TYR A 181 11.46 -6.58 6.39
C TYR A 181 12.15 -6.19 5.08
N ARG A 182 12.08 -4.92 4.66
CA ARG A 182 12.79 -4.42 3.48
C ARG A 182 14.29 -4.67 3.56
N THR A 183 14.90 -4.30 4.68
CA THR A 183 16.35 -4.49 4.89
C THR A 183 16.74 -5.96 4.80
N ALA A 184 15.92 -6.86 5.34
CA ALA A 184 16.17 -8.30 5.25
C ALA A 184 16.08 -8.82 3.80
N LEU A 185 15.10 -8.35 3.01
CA LEU A 185 14.96 -8.70 1.60
C LEU A 185 16.13 -8.20 0.76
N GLU A 186 16.53 -6.94 0.94
CA GLU A 186 17.69 -6.36 0.26
C GLU A 186 18.98 -7.14 0.56
N ALA A 187 19.21 -7.47 1.84
CA ALA A 187 20.36 -8.27 2.25
C ALA A 187 20.34 -9.68 1.63
N ALA A 188 19.17 -10.31 1.54
CA ALA A 188 19.01 -11.62 0.91
C ALA A 188 19.30 -11.56 -0.59
N GLU A 189 18.83 -10.52 -1.29
CA GLU A 189 19.06 -10.33 -2.72
C GLU A 189 20.56 -10.07 -3.02
N ILE A 190 21.23 -9.24 -2.21
CA ILE A 190 22.67 -8.99 -2.33
C ILE A 190 23.45 -10.31 -2.17
N ARG A 191 23.11 -11.12 -1.15
CA ARG A 191 23.76 -12.43 -0.94
C ARG A 191 23.55 -13.36 -2.12
N ARG A 192 22.31 -13.42 -2.66
CA ARG A 192 21.97 -14.23 -3.82
C ARG A 192 22.77 -13.81 -5.06
N SER A 193 22.84 -12.50 -5.32
CA SER A 193 23.59 -11.93 -6.45
C SER A 193 25.09 -12.21 -6.32
N LEU A 194 25.66 -12.05 -5.12
CA LEU A 194 27.06 -12.36 -4.86
C LEU A 194 27.38 -13.85 -5.07
N ALA A 195 26.53 -14.73 -4.54
CA ALA A 195 26.69 -16.18 -4.72
C ALA A 195 26.68 -16.56 -6.21
N ARG A 196 25.74 -15.98 -7.00
CA ARG A 196 25.67 -16.22 -8.45
C ARG A 196 26.98 -15.78 -9.14
N ARG A 197 27.45 -14.56 -8.86
CA ARG A 197 28.72 -14.07 -9.45
C ARG A 197 29.93 -14.96 -9.11
N LEU A 198 30.03 -15.46 -7.87
CA LEU A 198 31.08 -16.36 -7.46
C LEU A 198 31.00 -17.72 -8.18
N ILE A 199 29.78 -18.24 -8.38
CA ILE A 199 29.53 -19.48 -9.13
C ILE A 199 29.96 -19.28 -10.60
N ASP A 200 29.51 -18.20 -11.24
CA ASP A 200 29.82 -17.90 -12.62
C ASP A 200 31.36 -17.76 -12.83
N ALA A 201 32.03 -17.04 -11.93
CA ALA A 201 33.49 -16.91 -11.97
C ALA A 201 34.21 -18.27 -11.81
N ARG A 202 33.67 -19.18 -10.98
CA ARG A 202 34.26 -20.53 -10.81
C ARG A 202 34.00 -21.46 -11.98
N LEU A 203 32.83 -21.34 -12.64
CA LEU A 203 32.44 -22.22 -13.75
C LEU A 203 33.08 -21.76 -15.09
N PHE A 204 33.17 -20.45 -15.32
CA PHE A 204 33.49 -19.91 -16.62
C PHE A 204 34.80 -19.10 -16.66
N GLY A 205 35.47 -18.91 -15.50
CA GLY A 205 36.65 -18.07 -15.36
C GLY A 205 36.32 -16.57 -15.51
N ASP A 206 37.26 -15.70 -15.14
CA ASP A 206 37.13 -14.25 -15.36
C ASP A 206 37.36 -13.94 -16.87
N ASN A 207 36.39 -14.26 -17.71
CA ASN A 207 36.37 -13.90 -19.12
C ASN A 207 35.93 -12.44 -19.32
N GLN A 208 36.52 -11.50 -18.61
CA GLN A 208 36.40 -10.06 -18.85
C GLN A 208 37.80 -9.45 -19.12
N ASN A 209 38.46 -9.94 -20.20
CA ASN A 209 39.54 -9.20 -20.86
C ASN A 209 39.43 -9.46 -22.35
N HIS A 210 38.57 -8.72 -23.04
CA HIS A 210 38.78 -8.25 -24.41
C HIS A 210 37.84 -7.10 -24.71
#